data_1d99ae6b905c58ea4524345673da1d7e
#
_entry.id   1d99ae6b905c58ea4524345673da1d7e
#
_cell.length_a   1.000
_cell.length_b   1.000
_cell.length_c   1.000
_cell.angle_alpha   90.00
_cell.angle_beta   90.00
_cell.angle_gamma   90.00
#
_symmetry.space_group_name_H-M   'P 1'
#
loop_
_entity.id
_entity.type
_entity.pdbx_description
1 polymer ?
#
loop_
_entity_poly.entity_id
_entity_poly.type
_entity_poly.pdbx_seq_one_letter_code
_entity_poly.pdbx_strand_id
1 'polypeptide(L)'
;MQENRFTWNLEDIYPSEQAWYEDLDKTRSLVDKLCSMQGRVCENGRTLLESLDLNARCSEHFAKLFTYANCHYDAEMGNANYKKLYETIFGENSAAAERTSFLMPELMQLTRERFDQLCAEEADLALYTHQIEDLLTQKEHILDERGEQMLARMEDIHSSFDKIYSDLMVNDTKYGQLTDNQGNTYTVNDAAYGAAMASPDRNFRKAFFEQLLGTYGGYINTISSNYYALVKTDAYIAKTRGYKSARNQSLSENFIPEEVYDNLLATVRANTAPFQRYIALRNRLLGLEKSYMYDLFVPIVPGSTRKFTFDEAYDLMLKATAILGEDYTELVRRSHAERWCDVYPKEGKVSGAYSTSVYDVHPFMLLNFNGTLDDVFTLVHETGHSMHSWYSDHSQPYIYSDYTLFCAEVASTTNEMLLYHYLLDHAQSKEEKVVLLSKHLDDIRSTFYRQTMFADFEDQTHKLVEQGQPLLPNVLCEIHRKINADYYGPDFGADQYISYEWARIPHFYRAFYVYQYATGISAAIAIANRIRKLGATAIEDYKKFLRSGSSDHPIELLKIAGVDMASPQPILDTIEDFNQTLAELEKLL
;
A
#
# COMPACT_ATOMS: atom_id res chain seq x y z
N MET A 1 -9.44 -18.11 -30.42
CA MET A 1 -10.07 -16.78 -30.28
C MET A 1 -10.79 -16.57 -28.93
N GLN A 2 -11.20 -17.62 -28.20
CA GLN A 2 -11.82 -17.43 -26.86
C GLN A 2 -10.80 -17.24 -25.71
N GLU A 3 -9.60 -17.76 -25.83
CA GLU A 3 -8.56 -17.66 -24.77
C GLU A 3 -7.96 -16.25 -24.63
N ASN A 4 -7.90 -15.48 -25.72
CA ASN A 4 -7.26 -14.14 -25.70
C ASN A 4 -8.05 -13.05 -24.94
N ARG A 5 -9.32 -13.25 -24.62
CA ARG A 5 -10.10 -12.21 -23.93
C ARG A 5 -9.77 -12.05 -22.43
N PHE A 6 -9.06 -13.00 -21.87
CA PHE A 6 -8.67 -13.03 -20.45
C PHE A 6 -7.19 -12.71 -20.22
N THR A 7 -6.52 -12.23 -21.26
CA THR A 7 -5.15 -11.74 -21.17
C THR A 7 -5.11 -10.28 -21.59
N TRP A 8 -4.31 -9.49 -20.91
CA TRP A 8 -4.13 -8.08 -21.25
C TRP A 8 -3.58 -7.85 -22.67
N ASN A 9 -3.80 -6.64 -23.22
CA ASN A 9 -3.36 -6.24 -24.56
C ASN A 9 -2.13 -5.33 -24.47
N LEU A 10 -0.95 -5.89 -24.27
CA LEU A 10 0.28 -5.11 -24.14
C LEU A 10 0.74 -4.45 -25.48
N GLU A 11 0.11 -4.85 -26.62
CA GLU A 11 0.36 -4.19 -27.90
C GLU A 11 -0.13 -2.72 -27.91
N ASP A 12 -0.98 -2.33 -26.96
CA ASP A 12 -1.42 -0.95 -26.77
C ASP A 12 -0.29 -0.07 -26.19
N ILE A 13 0.72 -0.67 -25.51
CA ILE A 13 1.93 0.04 -25.07
C ILE A 13 2.92 0.14 -26.24
N TYR A 14 3.30 -1.01 -26.80
CA TYR A 14 4.15 -1.10 -27.98
C TYR A 14 3.63 -2.21 -28.91
N PRO A 15 3.41 -1.90 -30.19
CA PRO A 15 2.86 -2.87 -31.14
C PRO A 15 3.82 -4.01 -31.46
N SER A 16 5.07 -3.93 -31.05
CA SER A 16 6.09 -4.98 -31.23
C SER A 16 7.32 -4.69 -30.37
N GLU A 17 8.13 -5.72 -30.13
CA GLU A 17 9.45 -5.57 -29.49
C GLU A 17 10.37 -4.63 -30.28
N GLN A 18 10.27 -4.58 -31.61
CA GLN A 18 11.03 -3.66 -32.42
C GLN A 18 10.69 -2.21 -32.06
N ALA A 19 9.42 -1.87 -31.90
CA ALA A 19 8.99 -0.54 -31.49
C ALA A 19 9.49 -0.19 -30.07
N TRP A 20 9.55 -1.16 -29.17
CA TRP A 20 10.13 -1.01 -27.85
C TRP A 20 11.64 -0.67 -27.92
N TYR A 21 12.43 -1.38 -28.74
CA TYR A 21 13.86 -1.06 -28.93
C TYR A 21 14.08 0.30 -29.58
N GLU A 22 13.23 0.68 -30.54
CA GLU A 22 13.31 2.00 -31.18
C GLU A 22 13.05 3.13 -30.17
N ASP A 23 12.14 2.91 -29.20
CA ASP A 23 11.86 3.87 -28.15
C ASP A 23 12.97 3.91 -27.08
N LEU A 24 13.60 2.76 -26.80
CA LEU A 24 14.79 2.71 -25.94
C LEU A 24 15.94 3.53 -26.52
N ASP A 25 16.17 3.48 -27.84
CA ASP A 25 17.22 4.28 -28.50
C ASP A 25 16.89 5.78 -28.47
N LYS A 26 15.61 6.17 -28.59
CA LYS A 26 15.18 7.56 -28.39
C LYS A 26 15.41 8.01 -26.94
N THR A 27 15.09 7.15 -25.97
CA THR A 27 15.27 7.43 -24.55
C THR A 27 16.76 7.67 -24.22
N ARG A 28 17.65 6.84 -24.74
CA ARG A 28 19.11 7.06 -24.63
C ARG A 28 19.52 8.43 -25.17
N SER A 29 18.96 8.83 -26.32
CA SER A 29 19.23 10.14 -26.92
C SER A 29 18.67 11.30 -26.07
N LEU A 30 17.56 11.12 -25.36
CA LEU A 30 17.05 12.11 -24.41
C LEU A 30 17.96 12.23 -23.19
N VAL A 31 18.44 11.10 -22.64
CA VAL A 31 19.43 11.08 -21.55
C VAL A 31 20.71 11.80 -21.95
N ASP A 32 21.22 11.58 -23.19
CA ASP A 32 22.40 12.27 -23.68
C ASP A 32 22.21 13.80 -23.75
N LYS A 33 21.03 14.26 -24.18
CA LYS A 33 20.67 15.67 -24.16
C LYS A 33 20.63 16.24 -22.76
N LEU A 34 19.96 15.53 -21.82
CA LEU A 34 19.90 15.95 -20.41
C LEU A 34 21.30 16.05 -19.80
N CYS A 35 22.18 15.07 -20.07
CA CYS A 35 23.57 15.10 -19.61
C CYS A 35 24.34 16.30 -20.15
N SER A 36 24.01 16.81 -21.35
CA SER A 36 24.65 18.01 -21.92
C SER A 36 24.30 19.31 -21.18
N MET A 37 23.29 19.27 -20.29
CA MET A 37 22.88 20.41 -19.46
C MET A 37 23.67 20.51 -18.15
N GLN A 38 24.51 19.51 -17.82
CA GLN A 38 25.28 19.47 -16.58
C GLN A 38 26.13 20.75 -16.40
N GLY A 39 26.08 21.32 -15.21
CA GLY A 39 26.75 22.57 -14.84
C GLY A 39 26.01 23.85 -15.28
N ARG A 40 24.85 23.71 -15.94
CA ARG A 40 24.10 24.83 -16.53
C ARG A 40 22.61 24.82 -16.22
N VAL A 41 22.11 23.85 -15.48
CA VAL A 41 20.66 23.63 -15.23
C VAL A 41 19.98 24.92 -14.75
N CYS A 42 20.56 25.64 -13.81
CA CYS A 42 20.02 26.86 -13.21
C CYS A 42 20.59 28.16 -13.78
N GLU A 43 21.22 28.13 -14.96
CA GLU A 43 21.88 29.30 -15.60
C GLU A 43 20.86 30.41 -15.91
N ASN A 44 19.73 30.05 -16.53
CA ASN A 44 18.62 30.95 -16.87
C ASN A 44 17.30 30.17 -16.95
N GLY A 45 16.15 30.87 -17.05
CA GLY A 45 14.82 30.26 -17.05
C GLY A 45 14.62 29.23 -18.14
N ARG A 46 15.08 29.50 -19.35
CA ARG A 46 14.95 28.57 -20.48
C ARG A 46 15.73 27.28 -20.26
N THR A 47 16.97 27.38 -19.78
CA THR A 47 17.82 26.20 -19.52
C THR A 47 17.25 25.33 -18.40
N LEU A 48 16.70 25.96 -17.36
CA LEU A 48 16.02 25.25 -16.29
C LEU A 48 14.78 24.50 -16.82
N LEU A 49 13.91 25.18 -17.57
CA LEU A 49 12.74 24.55 -18.18
C LEU A 49 13.13 23.37 -19.06
N GLU A 50 14.09 23.55 -19.98
CA GLU A 50 14.55 22.47 -20.86
C GLU A 50 15.12 21.28 -20.08
N SER A 51 15.82 21.51 -18.98
CA SER A 51 16.37 20.45 -18.14
C SER A 51 15.27 19.68 -17.42
N LEU A 52 14.26 20.36 -16.87
CA LEU A 52 13.11 19.74 -16.19
C LEU A 52 12.24 18.96 -17.19
N ASP A 53 11.95 19.53 -18.37
CA ASP A 53 11.19 18.86 -19.42
C ASP A 53 11.92 17.62 -19.96
N LEU A 54 13.23 17.69 -20.16
CA LEU A 54 14.03 16.53 -20.59
C LEU A 54 14.00 15.43 -19.52
N ASN A 55 14.13 15.80 -18.25
CA ASN A 55 14.05 14.83 -17.16
C ASN A 55 12.67 14.16 -17.10
N ALA A 56 11.59 14.93 -17.18
CA ALA A 56 10.22 14.42 -17.21
C ALA A 56 10.01 13.44 -18.37
N ARG A 57 10.45 13.80 -19.57
CA ARG A 57 10.38 12.95 -20.77
C ARG A 57 11.22 11.68 -20.64
N CYS A 58 12.43 11.75 -20.08
CA CYS A 58 13.23 10.57 -19.81
C CYS A 58 12.47 9.61 -18.89
N SER A 59 11.92 10.13 -17.79
CA SER A 59 11.14 9.34 -16.82
C SER A 59 9.90 8.70 -17.44
N GLU A 60 9.15 9.44 -18.26
CA GLU A 60 7.96 8.96 -18.97
C GLU A 60 8.30 7.80 -19.92
N HIS A 61 9.34 7.93 -20.74
CA HIS A 61 9.78 6.88 -21.64
C HIS A 61 10.30 5.65 -20.88
N PHE A 62 11.09 5.85 -19.82
CA PHE A 62 11.56 4.73 -18.97
C PHE A 62 10.40 4.00 -18.30
N ALA A 63 9.40 4.71 -17.76
CA ALA A 63 8.22 4.12 -17.16
C ALA A 63 7.44 3.26 -18.18
N LYS A 64 7.23 3.77 -19.38
CA LYS A 64 6.56 3.06 -20.47
C LYS A 64 7.30 1.80 -20.89
N LEU A 65 8.62 1.92 -21.11
CA LEU A 65 9.51 0.79 -21.47
C LEU A 65 9.53 -0.28 -20.38
N PHE A 66 9.63 0.16 -19.12
CA PHE A 66 9.64 -0.73 -17.97
C PHE A 66 8.30 -1.47 -17.82
N THR A 67 7.17 -0.79 -17.88
CA THR A 67 5.84 -1.41 -17.71
C THR A 67 5.59 -2.48 -18.77
N TYR A 68 5.95 -2.24 -20.05
CA TYR A 68 5.83 -3.25 -21.08
C TYR A 68 6.66 -4.50 -20.78
N ALA A 69 7.92 -4.32 -20.43
CA ALA A 69 8.83 -5.43 -20.14
C ALA A 69 8.41 -6.20 -18.87
N ASN A 70 8.02 -5.47 -17.82
CA ASN A 70 7.57 -6.05 -16.55
C ASN A 70 6.28 -6.86 -16.71
N CYS A 71 5.26 -6.31 -17.37
CA CYS A 71 4.00 -7.01 -17.59
C CYS A 71 4.19 -8.31 -18.40
N HIS A 72 5.02 -8.28 -19.44
CA HIS A 72 5.38 -9.51 -20.17
C HIS A 72 6.09 -10.53 -19.28
N TYR A 73 7.06 -10.07 -18.47
CA TYR A 73 7.82 -10.94 -17.58
C TYR A 73 6.95 -11.52 -16.47
N ASP A 74 6.11 -10.72 -15.82
CA ASP A 74 5.22 -11.19 -14.75
C ASP A 74 4.15 -12.16 -15.23
N ALA A 75 3.70 -12.02 -16.48
CA ALA A 75 2.79 -12.97 -17.10
C ALA A 75 3.45 -14.30 -17.42
N GLU A 76 4.76 -14.34 -17.72
CA GLU A 76 5.50 -15.54 -18.14
C GLU A 76 6.96 -15.49 -17.68
N MET A 77 7.22 -15.59 -16.37
CA MET A 77 8.57 -15.51 -15.78
C MET A 77 9.57 -16.54 -16.33
N GLY A 78 9.08 -17.67 -16.85
CA GLY A 78 9.90 -18.68 -17.52
C GLY A 78 10.36 -18.32 -18.93
N ASN A 79 9.84 -17.25 -19.53
CA ASN A 79 10.17 -16.81 -20.88
C ASN A 79 11.48 -16.04 -20.90
N ALA A 80 12.53 -16.63 -21.48
CA ALA A 80 13.87 -16.04 -21.51
C ALA A 80 13.92 -14.71 -22.26
N ASN A 81 13.05 -14.47 -23.27
CA ASN A 81 13.01 -13.23 -24.01
C ASN A 81 12.39 -12.10 -23.15
N TYR A 82 11.30 -12.36 -22.44
CA TYR A 82 10.70 -11.39 -21.54
C TYR A 82 11.62 -11.04 -20.38
N LYS A 83 12.28 -12.04 -19.81
CA LYS A 83 13.34 -11.80 -18.82
C LYS A 83 14.45 -10.89 -19.35
N LYS A 84 14.88 -11.11 -20.60
CA LYS A 84 15.90 -10.25 -21.22
C LYS A 84 15.43 -8.81 -21.38
N LEU A 85 14.18 -8.57 -21.81
CA LEU A 85 13.63 -7.22 -21.91
C LEU A 85 13.63 -6.53 -20.54
N TYR A 86 13.14 -7.22 -19.52
CA TYR A 86 13.09 -6.72 -18.14
C TYR A 86 14.48 -6.36 -17.61
N GLU A 87 15.45 -7.26 -17.72
CA GLU A 87 16.81 -6.98 -17.25
C GLU A 87 17.51 -5.89 -18.08
N THR A 88 17.20 -5.80 -19.38
CA THR A 88 17.73 -4.73 -20.24
C THR A 88 17.26 -3.36 -19.73
N ILE A 89 15.95 -3.18 -19.54
CA ILE A 89 15.43 -1.86 -19.12
C ILE A 89 15.85 -1.51 -17.70
N PHE A 90 15.94 -2.49 -16.81
CA PHE A 90 16.43 -2.28 -15.45
C PHE A 90 17.87 -1.75 -15.46
N GLY A 91 18.76 -2.36 -16.28
CA GLY A 91 20.14 -1.90 -16.43
C GLY A 91 20.25 -0.52 -17.07
N GLU A 92 19.45 -0.25 -18.11
CA GLU A 92 19.43 1.06 -18.80
C GLU A 92 18.93 2.19 -17.87
N ASN A 93 17.89 1.93 -17.09
CA ASN A 93 17.38 2.90 -16.14
C ASN A 93 18.41 3.21 -15.04
N SER A 94 19.09 2.18 -14.51
CA SER A 94 20.16 2.36 -13.52
C SER A 94 21.32 3.18 -14.08
N ALA A 95 21.76 2.88 -15.30
CA ALA A 95 22.83 3.63 -15.97
C ALA A 95 22.43 5.10 -16.27
N ALA A 96 21.17 5.32 -16.65
CA ALA A 96 20.65 6.67 -16.87
C ALA A 96 20.59 7.45 -15.55
N ALA A 97 20.09 6.86 -14.46
CA ALA A 97 20.04 7.48 -13.14
C ALA A 97 21.44 7.91 -12.64
N GLU A 98 22.47 7.06 -12.83
CA GLU A 98 23.86 7.42 -12.52
C GLU A 98 24.32 8.64 -13.32
N ARG A 99 24.07 8.66 -14.63
CA ARG A 99 24.51 9.73 -15.54
C ARG A 99 23.79 11.06 -15.29
N THR A 100 22.54 11.02 -14.86
CA THR A 100 21.71 12.22 -14.59
C THR A 100 21.73 12.66 -13.13
N SER A 101 22.50 12.00 -12.28
CA SER A 101 22.59 12.27 -10.83
C SER A 101 23.01 13.70 -10.48
N PHE A 102 23.62 14.45 -11.42
CA PHE A 102 23.99 15.86 -11.26
C PHE A 102 22.78 16.80 -11.13
N LEU A 103 21.60 16.39 -11.65
CA LEU A 103 20.44 17.27 -11.75
C LEU A 103 19.95 17.74 -10.36
N MET A 104 19.77 16.80 -9.45
CA MET A 104 19.29 17.14 -8.10
C MET A 104 20.24 18.07 -7.34
N PRO A 105 21.56 17.82 -7.26
CA PRO A 105 22.51 18.77 -6.65
C PRO A 105 22.50 20.18 -7.29
N GLU A 106 22.27 20.29 -8.60
CA GLU A 106 22.16 21.61 -9.25
C GLU A 106 20.84 22.31 -8.89
N LEU A 107 19.72 21.60 -8.90
CA LEU A 107 18.41 22.13 -8.46
C LEU A 107 18.45 22.58 -7.00
N MET A 108 19.19 21.88 -6.14
CA MET A 108 19.36 22.23 -4.74
C MET A 108 20.14 23.54 -4.52
N GLN A 109 20.79 24.08 -5.53
CA GLN A 109 21.39 25.43 -5.43
C GLN A 109 20.36 26.54 -5.55
N LEU A 110 19.15 26.25 -6.08
CA LEU A 110 18.06 27.24 -6.17
C LEU A 110 17.68 27.77 -4.77
N THR A 111 17.38 29.06 -4.74
CA THR A 111 16.60 29.69 -3.65
C THR A 111 15.24 30.09 -4.19
N ARG A 112 14.29 30.37 -3.32
CA ARG A 112 12.95 30.84 -3.73
C ARG A 112 13.06 32.07 -4.61
N GLU A 113 13.87 33.06 -4.20
CA GLU A 113 14.04 34.31 -4.94
C GLU A 113 14.65 34.07 -6.32
N ARG A 114 15.61 33.11 -6.43
CA ARG A 114 16.20 32.78 -7.73
C ARG A 114 15.20 32.08 -8.62
N PHE A 115 14.41 31.16 -8.09
CA PHE A 115 13.37 30.50 -8.86
C PHE A 115 12.30 31.48 -9.35
N ASP A 116 11.85 32.40 -8.51
CA ASP A 116 10.90 33.46 -8.91
C ASP A 116 11.46 34.35 -10.04
N GLN A 117 12.76 34.67 -10.02
CA GLN A 117 13.43 35.38 -11.13
C GLN A 117 13.42 34.55 -12.41
N LEU A 118 13.73 33.26 -12.33
CA LEU A 118 13.72 32.35 -13.49
C LEU A 118 12.30 32.18 -14.06
N CYS A 119 11.26 32.11 -13.23
CA CYS A 119 9.87 32.13 -13.67
C CYS A 119 9.49 33.45 -14.39
N ALA A 120 10.08 34.58 -13.98
CA ALA A 120 9.87 35.85 -14.68
C ALA A 120 10.58 35.90 -16.06
N GLU A 121 11.67 35.14 -16.23
CA GLU A 121 12.36 34.98 -17.52
C GLU A 121 11.63 34.00 -18.45
N GLU A 122 11.05 32.91 -17.87
CA GLU A 122 10.39 31.82 -18.58
C GLU A 122 9.11 31.41 -17.86
N ALA A 123 7.97 31.82 -18.38
CA ALA A 123 6.66 31.66 -17.73
C ALA A 123 6.21 30.19 -17.58
N ASP A 124 6.64 29.32 -18.48
CA ASP A 124 6.27 27.89 -18.47
C ASP A 124 6.88 27.12 -17.28
N LEU A 125 7.88 27.71 -16.60
CA LEU A 125 8.39 27.20 -15.31
C LEU A 125 7.32 27.16 -14.21
N ALA A 126 6.24 27.92 -14.35
CA ALA A 126 5.11 27.88 -13.41
C ALA A 126 4.55 26.46 -13.25
N LEU A 127 4.66 25.61 -14.28
CA LEU A 127 4.28 24.19 -14.21
C LEU A 127 5.03 23.44 -13.10
N TYR A 128 6.28 23.77 -12.87
CA TYR A 128 7.17 23.07 -11.92
C TYR A 128 7.19 23.70 -10.52
N THR A 129 6.33 24.72 -10.26
CA THR A 129 6.35 25.47 -8.98
C THR A 129 6.18 24.55 -7.79
N HIS A 130 5.15 23.69 -7.77
CA HIS A 130 4.90 22.78 -6.65
C HIS A 130 6.09 21.83 -6.40
N GLN A 131 6.63 21.20 -7.45
CA GLN A 131 7.78 20.32 -7.33
C GLN A 131 9.04 21.02 -6.80
N ILE A 132 9.29 22.26 -7.22
CA ILE A 132 10.43 23.03 -6.72
C ILE A 132 10.19 23.54 -5.29
N GLU A 133 8.96 23.89 -4.92
CA GLU A 133 8.62 24.24 -3.54
C GLU A 133 8.83 23.07 -2.58
N ASP A 134 8.42 21.88 -2.96
CA ASP A 134 8.67 20.65 -2.20
C ASP A 134 10.16 20.40 -2.01
N LEU A 135 10.94 20.53 -3.10
CA LEU A 135 12.38 20.43 -3.05
C LEU A 135 13.01 21.44 -2.11
N LEU A 136 12.59 22.72 -2.18
CA LEU A 136 13.10 23.79 -1.32
C LEU A 136 12.71 23.59 0.15
N THR A 137 11.54 23.04 0.42
CA THR A 137 11.09 22.73 1.79
C THR A 137 11.97 21.64 2.42
N GLN A 138 12.35 20.62 1.64
CA GLN A 138 13.22 19.56 2.14
C GLN A 138 14.70 19.98 2.24
N LYS A 139 15.08 21.09 1.64
CA LYS A 139 16.46 21.57 1.57
C LYS A 139 17.13 21.75 2.93
N GLU A 140 16.39 22.14 3.98
CA GLU A 140 16.94 22.31 5.34
C GLU A 140 17.43 20.99 5.97
N HIS A 141 16.99 19.85 5.42
CA HIS A 141 17.34 18.50 5.85
C HIS A 141 18.43 17.85 4.99
N ILE A 142 18.93 18.57 3.98
CA ILE A 142 20.01 18.09 3.11
C ILE A 142 21.34 18.57 3.66
N LEU A 143 22.27 17.65 3.75
CA LEU A 143 23.60 17.91 4.29
C LEU A 143 24.52 18.49 3.20
N ASP A 144 25.73 18.84 3.58
CA ASP A 144 26.79 19.13 2.61
C ASP A 144 27.15 17.86 1.80
N GLU A 145 27.86 18.03 0.70
CA GLU A 145 28.24 16.94 -0.22
C GLU A 145 28.88 15.76 0.53
N ARG A 146 29.73 16.03 1.51
CA ARG A 146 30.38 14.99 2.30
C ARG A 146 29.40 14.25 3.21
N GLY A 147 28.47 14.97 3.81
CA GLY A 147 27.39 14.40 4.63
C GLY A 147 26.48 13.48 3.82
N GLU A 148 26.03 13.95 2.65
CA GLU A 148 25.19 13.14 1.75
C GLU A 148 25.91 11.89 1.25
N GLN A 149 27.20 11.98 0.87
CA GLN A 149 27.99 10.81 0.48
C GLN A 149 28.16 9.81 1.64
N MET A 150 28.24 10.26 2.89
CA MET A 150 28.30 9.38 4.03
C MET A 150 26.97 8.67 4.28
N LEU A 151 25.83 9.39 4.20
CA LEU A 151 24.50 8.80 4.36
C LEU A 151 24.16 7.84 3.21
N ALA A 152 24.51 8.18 1.97
CA ALA A 152 24.32 7.28 0.83
C ALA A 152 25.05 5.93 0.99
N ARG A 153 26.25 5.94 1.61
CA ARG A 153 26.96 4.69 1.95
C ARG A 153 26.34 3.94 3.13
N MET A 154 25.60 4.63 3.99
CA MET A 154 24.88 3.98 5.09
C MET A 154 23.61 3.26 4.61
N GLU A 155 23.08 3.60 3.45
CA GLU A 155 21.88 2.95 2.88
C GLU A 155 22.09 1.45 2.66
N ASP A 156 23.29 1.03 2.22
CA ASP A 156 23.66 -0.38 2.11
C ASP A 156 23.65 -1.09 3.48
N ILE A 157 24.00 -0.37 4.55
CA ILE A 157 23.96 -0.90 5.92
C ILE A 157 22.52 -0.97 6.39
N HIS A 158 21.73 0.06 6.12
CA HIS A 158 20.33 0.14 6.51
C HIS A 158 19.50 -0.98 5.84
N SER A 159 19.63 -1.16 4.53
CA SER A 159 18.96 -2.23 3.78
C SER A 159 19.37 -3.65 4.23
N SER A 160 20.56 -3.79 4.84
CA SER A 160 21.06 -5.07 5.34
C SER A 160 20.22 -5.62 6.51
N PHE A 161 19.52 -4.78 7.28
CA PHE A 161 18.71 -5.25 8.41
C PHE A 161 17.50 -6.07 7.94
N ASP A 162 16.81 -5.62 6.91
CA ASP A 162 15.72 -6.40 6.29
C ASP A 162 16.24 -7.68 5.66
N LYS A 163 17.38 -7.61 4.97
CA LYS A 163 18.01 -8.79 4.39
C LYS A 163 18.41 -9.82 5.45
N ILE A 164 19.03 -9.41 6.56
CA ILE A 164 19.38 -10.31 7.68
C ILE A 164 18.13 -10.98 8.25
N TYR A 165 17.04 -10.22 8.41
CA TYR A 165 15.78 -10.77 8.86
C TYR A 165 15.21 -11.79 7.87
N SER A 166 15.20 -11.45 6.59
CA SER A 166 14.69 -12.32 5.52
C SER A 166 15.54 -13.60 5.39
N ASP A 167 16.87 -13.48 5.40
CA ASP A 167 17.75 -14.65 5.34
C ASP A 167 17.53 -15.57 6.55
N LEU A 168 17.44 -15.01 7.76
CA LEU A 168 17.19 -15.78 8.97
C LEU A 168 15.84 -16.50 8.91
N MET A 169 14.76 -15.79 8.59
CA MET A 169 13.41 -16.35 8.73
C MET A 169 12.92 -17.11 7.50
N VAL A 170 13.38 -16.77 6.29
CA VAL A 170 12.94 -17.43 5.06
C VAL A 170 13.90 -18.54 4.64
N ASN A 171 15.21 -18.29 4.72
CA ASN A 171 16.24 -19.20 4.18
C ASN A 171 16.80 -20.17 5.23
N ASP A 172 17.16 -19.69 6.41
CA ASP A 172 17.90 -20.47 7.41
C ASP A 172 17.00 -21.23 8.39
N THR A 173 15.82 -20.66 8.70
CA THR A 173 14.91 -21.25 9.68
C THR A 173 14.31 -22.55 9.16
N LYS A 174 14.43 -23.62 9.95
CA LYS A 174 13.83 -24.91 9.65
C LYS A 174 12.47 -25.01 10.35
N TYR A 175 11.44 -24.76 9.59
CA TYR A 175 10.08 -24.89 10.06
C TYR A 175 9.69 -26.38 10.15
N GLY A 176 8.97 -26.72 11.23
CA GLY A 176 8.40 -28.05 11.40
C GLY A 176 7.18 -28.25 10.53
N GLN A 177 6.60 -29.45 10.64
CA GLN A 177 5.34 -29.79 9.97
C GLN A 177 4.27 -30.15 11.00
N LEU A 178 3.01 -29.85 10.68
CA LEU A 178 1.84 -30.30 11.42
C LEU A 178 0.81 -30.86 10.45
N THR A 179 0.10 -31.91 10.90
CA THR A 179 -0.96 -32.54 10.14
C THR A 179 -2.30 -32.26 10.84
N ASP A 180 -3.29 -31.81 10.07
CA ASP A 180 -4.64 -31.57 10.56
C ASP A 180 -5.42 -32.91 10.75
N ASN A 181 -6.63 -32.81 11.30
CA ASN A 181 -7.49 -33.99 11.53
C ASN A 181 -8.06 -34.60 10.24
N GLN A 182 -7.84 -33.98 9.08
CA GLN A 182 -8.22 -34.48 7.76
C GLN A 182 -7.06 -35.18 7.05
N GLY A 183 -5.85 -35.15 7.65
CA GLY A 183 -4.64 -35.76 7.08
C GLY A 183 -3.83 -34.80 6.18
N ASN A 184 -4.18 -33.53 6.07
CA ASN A 184 -3.40 -32.54 5.33
C ASN A 184 -2.19 -32.11 6.15
N THR A 185 -1.01 -32.12 5.55
CA THR A 185 0.24 -31.73 6.19
C THR A 185 0.66 -30.34 5.72
N TYR A 186 0.95 -29.47 6.68
CA TYR A 186 1.36 -28.08 6.49
C TYR A 186 2.78 -27.89 6.98
N THR A 187 3.61 -27.18 6.23
CA THR A 187 4.83 -26.57 6.78
C THR A 187 4.43 -25.40 7.65
N VAL A 188 4.94 -25.34 8.90
CA VAL A 188 4.50 -24.33 9.89
C VAL A 188 5.26 -23.02 9.67
N ASN A 189 4.94 -22.32 8.59
CA ASN A 189 5.54 -21.03 8.19
C ASN A 189 4.46 -19.96 7.94
N ASP A 190 4.89 -18.73 7.63
CA ASP A 190 3.99 -17.60 7.38
C ASP A 190 3.10 -17.80 6.16
N ALA A 191 3.58 -18.45 5.11
CA ALA A 191 2.79 -18.71 3.91
C ALA A 191 1.58 -19.61 4.19
N ALA A 192 1.72 -20.59 5.08
CA ALA A 192 0.63 -21.48 5.46
C ALA A 192 -0.27 -20.91 6.59
N TYR A 193 0.12 -19.81 7.23
CA TYR A 193 -0.57 -19.26 8.41
C TYR A 193 -2.06 -18.96 8.17
N GLY A 194 -2.39 -18.28 7.09
CA GLY A 194 -3.78 -17.93 6.78
C GLY A 194 -4.68 -19.14 6.64
N ALA A 195 -4.26 -20.13 5.85
CA ALA A 195 -4.99 -21.39 5.65
C ALA A 195 -5.11 -22.18 6.96
N ALA A 196 -4.03 -22.25 7.74
CA ALA A 196 -4.02 -22.96 9.02
C ALA A 196 -4.97 -22.31 10.05
N MET A 197 -4.99 -20.97 10.12
CA MET A 197 -5.84 -20.23 11.07
C MET A 197 -7.32 -20.23 10.67
N ALA A 198 -7.65 -20.47 9.40
CA ALA A 198 -9.04 -20.67 8.94
C ALA A 198 -9.58 -22.08 9.22
N SER A 199 -8.75 -23.04 9.63
CA SER A 199 -9.17 -24.40 9.92
C SER A 199 -10.26 -24.43 11.01
N PRO A 200 -11.30 -25.27 10.87
CA PRO A 200 -12.31 -25.45 11.90
C PRO A 200 -11.74 -26.15 13.16
N ASP A 201 -10.64 -26.89 13.05
CA ASP A 201 -9.99 -27.59 14.16
C ASP A 201 -9.20 -26.61 15.04
N ARG A 202 -9.77 -26.24 16.18
CA ARG A 202 -9.13 -25.32 17.14
C ARG A 202 -7.81 -25.87 17.68
N ASN A 203 -7.69 -27.17 17.90
CA ASN A 203 -6.45 -27.75 18.43
C ASN A 203 -5.33 -27.65 17.40
N PHE A 204 -5.65 -27.88 16.13
CA PHE A 204 -4.71 -27.67 15.02
C PHE A 204 -4.28 -26.19 14.92
N ARG A 205 -5.24 -25.23 14.92
CA ARG A 205 -4.93 -23.79 14.90
C ARG A 205 -4.00 -23.40 16.03
N LYS A 206 -4.33 -23.84 17.26
CA LYS A 206 -3.50 -23.58 18.45
C LYS A 206 -2.09 -24.16 18.29
N ALA A 207 -1.96 -25.43 17.91
CA ALA A 207 -0.67 -26.08 17.75
C ALA A 207 0.19 -25.40 16.68
N PHE A 208 -0.43 -25.02 15.55
CA PHE A 208 0.25 -24.30 14.47
C PHE A 208 0.75 -22.93 14.96
N PHE A 209 -0.12 -22.16 15.61
CA PHE A 209 0.20 -20.84 16.15
C PHE A 209 1.34 -20.90 17.17
N GLU A 210 1.24 -21.81 18.15
CA GLU A 210 2.25 -21.97 19.18
C GLU A 210 3.61 -22.44 18.60
N GLN A 211 3.60 -23.32 17.61
CA GLN A 211 4.82 -23.77 16.95
C GLN A 211 5.43 -22.67 16.09
N LEU A 212 4.64 -21.94 15.32
CA LEU A 212 5.13 -20.83 14.49
C LEU A 212 5.75 -19.73 15.37
N LEU A 213 4.98 -19.20 16.32
CA LEU A 213 5.49 -18.12 17.18
C LEU A 213 6.57 -18.59 18.16
N GLY A 214 6.54 -19.86 18.58
CA GLY A 214 7.63 -20.49 19.32
C GLY A 214 8.93 -20.53 18.53
N THR A 215 8.87 -20.72 17.21
CA THR A 215 10.02 -20.64 16.30
C THR A 215 10.59 -19.21 16.30
N TYR A 216 9.77 -18.18 16.15
CA TYR A 216 10.20 -16.77 16.31
C TYR A 216 10.77 -16.49 17.70
N GLY A 217 10.14 -17.03 18.76
CA GLY A 217 10.63 -16.95 20.13
C GLY A 217 12.01 -17.57 20.31
N GLY A 218 12.34 -18.63 19.55
CA GLY A 218 13.68 -19.23 19.54
C GLY A 218 14.77 -18.32 18.98
N TYR A 219 14.42 -17.41 18.08
CA TYR A 219 15.34 -16.42 17.48
C TYR A 219 15.15 -15.00 18.04
N ILE A 220 14.36 -14.84 19.08
CA ILE A 220 13.93 -13.52 19.56
C ILE A 220 15.10 -12.59 19.91
N ASN A 221 16.21 -13.12 20.42
CA ASN A 221 17.39 -12.31 20.73
C ASN A 221 18.04 -11.72 19.48
N THR A 222 18.17 -12.52 18.42
CA THR A 222 18.75 -12.10 17.14
C THR A 222 17.85 -11.08 16.45
N ILE A 223 16.53 -11.37 16.37
CA ILE A 223 15.56 -10.48 15.75
C ILE A 223 15.47 -9.16 16.52
N SER A 224 15.45 -9.20 17.87
CA SER A 224 15.44 -7.98 18.70
C SER A 224 16.69 -7.13 18.49
N SER A 225 17.87 -7.76 18.40
CA SER A 225 19.13 -7.04 18.17
C SER A 225 19.16 -6.39 16.79
N ASN A 226 18.65 -7.09 15.78
CA ASN A 226 18.56 -6.60 14.41
C ASN A 226 17.57 -5.43 14.31
N TYR A 227 16.37 -5.58 14.87
CA TYR A 227 15.36 -4.51 14.90
C TYR A 227 15.85 -3.29 15.71
N TYR A 228 16.50 -3.49 16.85
CA TYR A 228 17.08 -2.40 17.63
C TYR A 228 18.18 -1.66 16.87
N ALA A 229 18.99 -2.37 16.09
CA ALA A 229 20.01 -1.75 15.24
C ALA A 229 19.36 -0.89 14.14
N LEU A 230 18.28 -1.37 13.51
CA LEU A 230 17.48 -0.62 12.55
C LEU A 230 16.95 0.68 13.19
N VAL A 231 16.17 0.58 14.26
CA VAL A 231 15.55 1.75 14.94
C VAL A 231 16.58 2.78 15.39
N LYS A 232 17.78 2.32 15.83
CA LYS A 232 18.90 3.24 16.11
C LYS A 232 19.40 3.94 14.86
N THR A 233 19.45 3.25 13.74
CA THR A 233 19.91 3.83 12.47
C THR A 233 18.90 4.87 11.99
N ASP A 234 17.59 4.59 12.07
CA ASP A 234 16.54 5.55 11.75
C ASP A 234 16.66 6.82 12.60
N ALA A 235 16.76 6.66 13.93
CA ALA A 235 16.95 7.78 14.85
C ALA A 235 18.25 8.56 14.58
N TYR A 236 19.32 7.87 14.20
CA TYR A 236 20.60 8.50 13.85
C TYR A 236 20.49 9.31 12.57
N ILE A 237 19.87 8.76 11.51
CA ILE A 237 19.69 9.45 10.22
C ILE A 237 18.81 10.68 10.42
N ALA A 238 17.66 10.53 11.09
CA ALA A 238 16.74 11.63 11.37
C ALA A 238 17.46 12.79 12.11
N LYS A 239 18.18 12.47 13.17
CA LYS A 239 18.95 13.46 13.93
C LYS A 239 20.04 14.11 13.09
N THR A 240 20.73 13.35 12.25
CA THR A 240 21.82 13.86 11.39
C THR A 240 21.27 14.83 10.35
N ARG A 241 20.08 14.57 9.81
CA ARG A 241 19.36 15.45 8.86
C ARG A 241 18.63 16.61 9.54
N GLY A 242 18.65 16.72 10.87
CA GLY A 242 18.01 17.80 11.61
C GLY A 242 16.52 17.63 11.86
N TYR A 243 15.96 16.44 11.62
CA TYR A 243 14.58 16.15 11.99
C TYR A 243 14.42 15.96 13.51
N LYS A 244 13.20 16.20 14.00
CA LYS A 244 12.87 16.05 15.44
C LYS A 244 12.92 14.60 15.92
N SER A 245 12.55 13.65 15.02
CA SER A 245 12.47 12.22 15.29
C SER A 245 12.48 11.44 13.98
N ALA A 246 12.68 10.12 14.02
CA ALA A 246 12.54 9.25 12.86
C ALA A 246 11.10 9.29 12.30
N ARG A 247 10.08 9.36 13.16
CA ARG A 247 8.69 9.56 12.75
C ARG A 247 8.50 10.87 12.01
N ASN A 248 9.04 11.98 12.56
CA ASN A 248 8.96 13.28 11.92
C ASN A 248 9.62 13.26 10.53
N GLN A 249 10.78 12.58 10.37
CA GLN A 249 11.42 12.41 9.07
C GLN A 249 10.49 11.68 8.10
N SER A 250 10.05 10.47 8.44
CA SER A 250 9.23 9.63 7.55
C SER A 250 7.93 10.31 7.10
N LEU A 251 7.28 11.05 7.99
CA LEU A 251 6.05 11.78 7.68
C LEU A 251 6.34 13.03 6.84
N SER A 252 7.37 13.81 7.19
CA SER A 252 7.73 15.06 6.50
C SER A 252 8.21 14.81 5.06
N GLU A 253 8.93 13.73 4.81
CA GLU A 253 9.36 13.32 3.46
C GLU A 253 8.16 13.03 2.53
N ASN A 254 6.99 12.71 3.11
CA ASN A 254 5.73 12.49 2.40
C ASN A 254 4.72 13.64 2.57
N PHE A 255 5.14 14.76 3.15
CA PHE A 255 4.29 15.92 3.44
C PHE A 255 3.04 15.57 4.29
N ILE A 256 3.19 14.63 5.22
CA ILE A 256 2.13 14.22 6.14
C ILE A 256 2.36 14.91 7.50
N PRO A 257 1.41 15.70 8.01
CA PRO A 257 1.48 16.28 9.35
C PRO A 257 1.50 15.20 10.44
N GLU A 258 2.28 15.42 11.51
CA GLU A 258 2.36 14.46 12.64
C GLU A 258 1.01 14.24 13.33
N GLU A 259 0.11 15.23 13.25
CA GLU A 259 -1.25 15.15 13.78
C GLU A 259 -2.06 13.99 13.17
N VAL A 260 -1.78 13.59 11.93
CA VAL A 260 -2.44 12.43 11.29
C VAL A 260 -2.14 11.16 12.08
N TYR A 261 -0.88 10.94 12.41
CA TYR A 261 -0.43 9.79 13.17
C TYR A 261 -0.90 9.83 14.63
N ASP A 262 -0.76 11.00 15.27
CA ASP A 262 -1.17 11.20 16.66
C ASP A 262 -2.69 11.01 16.83
N ASN A 263 -3.51 11.56 15.92
CA ASN A 263 -4.96 11.40 15.92
C ASN A 263 -5.36 9.94 15.71
N LEU A 264 -4.68 9.21 14.82
CA LEU A 264 -4.96 7.78 14.64
C LEU A 264 -4.78 7.02 15.96
N LEU A 265 -3.60 7.09 16.57
CA LEU A 265 -3.32 6.36 17.79
C LEU A 265 -4.21 6.79 18.96
N ALA A 266 -4.36 8.09 19.19
CA ALA A 266 -5.14 8.62 20.30
C ALA A 266 -6.62 8.25 20.17
N THR A 267 -7.20 8.41 18.97
CA THR A 267 -8.62 8.17 18.74
C THR A 267 -8.96 6.68 18.85
N VAL A 268 -8.16 5.79 18.28
CA VAL A 268 -8.41 4.35 18.34
C VAL A 268 -8.24 3.83 19.77
N ARG A 269 -7.18 4.24 20.48
CA ARG A 269 -6.97 3.86 21.90
C ARG A 269 -8.12 4.28 22.81
N ALA A 270 -8.70 5.46 22.57
CA ALA A 270 -9.83 5.97 23.35
C ALA A 270 -11.16 5.29 23.02
N ASN A 271 -11.26 4.56 21.90
CA ASN A 271 -12.52 4.02 21.36
C ASN A 271 -12.45 2.52 21.04
N THR A 272 -11.81 1.71 21.87
CA THR A 272 -11.69 0.26 21.67
C THR A 272 -12.96 -0.54 21.99
N ALA A 273 -13.94 0.06 22.65
CA ALA A 273 -15.14 -0.64 23.13
C ALA A 273 -15.93 -1.38 22.03
N PRO A 274 -16.18 -0.83 20.82
CA PRO A 274 -16.83 -1.59 19.75
C PRO A 274 -16.02 -2.80 19.31
N PHE A 275 -14.70 -2.68 19.23
CA PHE A 275 -13.81 -3.77 18.88
C PHE A 275 -13.83 -4.88 19.93
N GLN A 276 -13.76 -4.54 21.22
CA GLN A 276 -13.86 -5.50 22.31
C GLN A 276 -15.23 -6.21 22.33
N ARG A 277 -16.32 -5.50 22.03
CA ARG A 277 -17.65 -6.09 21.88
C ARG A 277 -17.70 -7.10 20.72
N TYR A 278 -17.00 -6.84 19.62
CA TYR A 278 -16.87 -7.81 18.53
C TYR A 278 -16.12 -9.08 18.97
N ILE A 279 -15.08 -8.96 19.76
CA ILE A 279 -14.35 -10.11 20.33
C ILE A 279 -15.27 -10.93 21.24
N ALA A 280 -16.06 -10.27 22.09
CA ALA A 280 -17.05 -10.93 22.93
C ALA A 280 -18.14 -11.66 22.10
N LEU A 281 -18.60 -11.05 21.00
CA LEU A 281 -19.53 -11.70 20.07
C LEU A 281 -18.91 -12.96 19.46
N ARG A 282 -17.67 -12.88 18.97
CA ARG A 282 -16.95 -14.04 18.41
C ARG A 282 -16.83 -15.16 19.43
N ASN A 283 -16.48 -14.85 20.68
CA ASN A 283 -16.38 -15.83 21.76
C ASN A 283 -17.71 -16.55 21.97
N ARG A 284 -18.82 -15.81 22.04
CA ARG A 284 -20.16 -16.39 22.19
C ARG A 284 -20.51 -17.33 21.05
N LEU A 285 -20.22 -16.93 19.79
CA LEU A 285 -20.59 -17.74 18.62
C LEU A 285 -19.71 -18.99 18.47
N LEU A 286 -18.45 -18.90 18.85
CA LEU A 286 -17.51 -20.02 18.82
C LEU A 286 -17.55 -20.89 20.07
N GLY A 287 -18.39 -20.54 21.07
CA GLY A 287 -18.50 -21.27 22.33
C GLY A 287 -17.23 -21.20 23.18
N LEU A 288 -16.52 -20.08 23.15
CA LEU A 288 -15.26 -19.86 23.86
C LEU A 288 -15.49 -18.99 25.08
N GLU A 289 -14.84 -19.31 26.20
CA GLU A 289 -14.73 -18.42 27.35
C GLU A 289 -13.83 -17.22 27.03
N LYS A 290 -12.73 -17.47 26.31
CA LYS A 290 -11.75 -16.48 25.90
C LYS A 290 -11.13 -16.89 24.55
N SER A 291 -11.05 -15.96 23.60
CA SER A 291 -10.31 -16.19 22.36
C SER A 291 -8.83 -15.85 22.50
N TYR A 292 -8.05 -16.45 21.63
CA TYR A 292 -6.64 -16.16 21.40
C TYR A 292 -6.45 -15.76 19.93
N MET A 293 -5.29 -15.29 19.55
CA MET A 293 -5.05 -14.86 18.17
C MET A 293 -5.43 -15.93 17.14
N TYR A 294 -5.17 -17.19 17.42
CA TYR A 294 -5.54 -18.32 16.55
C TYR A 294 -7.06 -18.58 16.45
N ASP A 295 -7.90 -17.88 17.20
CA ASP A 295 -9.36 -17.94 17.10
C ASP A 295 -9.96 -16.77 16.31
N LEU A 296 -9.15 -15.76 15.91
CA LEU A 296 -9.63 -14.54 15.26
C LEU A 296 -9.75 -14.65 13.73
N PHE A 297 -9.21 -15.69 13.13
CA PHE A 297 -9.22 -15.89 11.68
C PHE A 297 -10.24 -16.96 11.24
N VAL A 298 -10.73 -17.78 12.17
CA VAL A 298 -11.76 -18.75 11.84
C VAL A 298 -13.08 -18.03 11.57
N PRO A 299 -13.80 -18.37 10.48
CA PRO A 299 -15.11 -17.78 10.21
C PRO A 299 -16.09 -18.04 11.35
N ILE A 300 -16.80 -17.00 11.81
CA ILE A 300 -17.84 -17.12 12.84
C ILE A 300 -19.17 -17.62 12.27
N VAL A 301 -19.30 -17.62 10.96
CA VAL A 301 -20.43 -18.17 10.21
C VAL A 301 -19.87 -18.94 9.01
N PRO A 302 -20.59 -19.94 8.49
CA PRO A 302 -20.18 -20.61 7.26
C PRO A 302 -19.95 -19.59 6.15
N GLY A 303 -18.75 -19.58 5.56
CA GLY A 303 -18.40 -18.70 4.44
C GLY A 303 -19.26 -18.99 3.20
N SER A 304 -19.29 -18.02 2.30
CA SER A 304 -19.92 -18.23 1.00
C SER A 304 -19.18 -19.33 0.22
N THR A 305 -19.91 -20.35 -0.20
CA THR A 305 -19.41 -21.39 -1.11
C THR A 305 -19.67 -21.05 -2.57
N ARG A 306 -20.33 -19.90 -2.82
CA ARG A 306 -20.64 -19.43 -4.17
C ARG A 306 -19.36 -19.18 -4.93
N LYS A 307 -19.32 -19.70 -6.15
CA LYS A 307 -18.27 -19.39 -7.11
C LYS A 307 -18.81 -18.41 -8.15
N PHE A 308 -17.93 -17.53 -8.59
CA PHE A 308 -18.21 -16.50 -9.58
C PHE A 308 -17.34 -16.76 -10.81
N THR A 309 -17.90 -16.64 -11.98
CA THR A 309 -17.12 -16.44 -13.18
C THR A 309 -16.56 -15.03 -13.22
N PHE A 310 -15.54 -14.80 -14.01
CA PHE A 310 -14.98 -13.45 -14.17
C PHE A 310 -16.03 -12.46 -14.71
N ASP A 311 -16.86 -12.89 -15.68
CA ASP A 311 -17.93 -12.08 -16.24
C ASP A 311 -18.99 -11.69 -15.18
N GLU A 312 -19.35 -12.62 -14.26
CA GLU A 312 -20.26 -12.30 -13.14
C GLU A 312 -19.63 -11.32 -12.15
N ALA A 313 -18.34 -11.48 -11.84
CA ALA A 313 -17.62 -10.55 -10.98
C ALA A 313 -17.57 -9.15 -11.60
N TYR A 314 -17.32 -9.09 -12.91
CA TYR A 314 -17.31 -7.84 -13.68
C TYR A 314 -18.68 -7.14 -13.70
N ASP A 315 -19.75 -7.91 -13.89
CA ASP A 315 -21.13 -7.39 -13.86
C ASP A 315 -21.51 -6.85 -12.45
N LEU A 316 -21.04 -7.50 -11.39
CA LEU A 316 -21.20 -6.99 -10.03
C LEU A 316 -20.45 -5.67 -9.82
N MET A 317 -19.23 -5.57 -10.31
CA MET A 317 -18.43 -4.35 -10.26
C MET A 317 -19.10 -3.19 -10.99
N LEU A 318 -19.58 -3.41 -12.21
CA LEU A 318 -20.32 -2.40 -12.97
C LEU A 318 -21.55 -1.89 -12.22
N LYS A 319 -22.30 -2.79 -11.58
CA LYS A 319 -23.49 -2.43 -10.80
C LYS A 319 -23.13 -1.65 -9.54
N ALA A 320 -22.07 -2.07 -8.85
CA ALA A 320 -21.60 -1.42 -7.62
C ALA A 320 -21.05 -0.02 -7.88
N THR A 321 -20.31 0.16 -8.97
CA THR A 321 -19.70 1.45 -9.33
C THR A 321 -20.63 2.37 -10.10
N ALA A 322 -21.83 1.92 -10.51
CA ALA A 322 -22.81 2.72 -11.25
C ALA A 322 -23.23 3.99 -10.50
N ILE A 323 -23.17 4.01 -9.19
CA ILE A 323 -23.43 5.20 -8.38
C ILE A 323 -22.48 6.35 -8.72
N LEU A 324 -21.26 6.06 -9.19
CA LEU A 324 -20.27 7.07 -9.60
C LEU A 324 -20.59 7.77 -10.92
N GLY A 325 -21.60 7.30 -11.67
CA GLY A 325 -22.06 7.90 -12.93
C GLY A 325 -21.54 7.19 -14.18
N GLU A 326 -22.14 7.57 -15.32
CA GLU A 326 -21.94 6.88 -16.60
C GLU A 326 -20.52 7.00 -17.14
N ASP A 327 -19.84 8.12 -16.94
CA ASP A 327 -18.43 8.31 -17.33
C ASP A 327 -17.50 7.31 -16.66
N TYR A 328 -17.71 7.02 -15.37
CA TYR A 328 -16.95 6.02 -14.64
C TYR A 328 -17.29 4.59 -15.12
N THR A 329 -18.56 4.27 -15.24
CA THR A 329 -18.99 2.92 -15.66
C THR A 329 -18.63 2.62 -17.12
N GLU A 330 -18.62 3.61 -18.00
CA GLU A 330 -18.16 3.43 -19.38
C GLU A 330 -16.66 3.11 -19.41
N LEU A 331 -15.87 3.77 -18.58
CA LEU A 331 -14.46 3.47 -18.44
C LEU A 331 -14.22 2.04 -17.92
N VAL A 332 -15.01 1.61 -16.93
CA VAL A 332 -15.00 0.23 -16.45
C VAL A 332 -15.37 -0.75 -17.59
N ARG A 333 -16.36 -0.44 -18.44
CA ARG A 333 -16.69 -1.30 -19.61
C ARG A 333 -15.55 -1.37 -20.63
N ARG A 334 -14.88 -0.24 -20.87
CA ARG A 334 -13.71 -0.18 -21.74
C ARG A 334 -12.59 -1.07 -21.25
N SER A 335 -12.31 -1.09 -19.95
CA SER A 335 -11.24 -1.90 -19.39
C SER A 335 -11.40 -3.40 -19.68
N HIS A 336 -12.65 -3.89 -19.75
CA HIS A 336 -12.94 -5.26 -20.16
C HIS A 336 -12.84 -5.44 -21.69
N ALA A 337 -13.43 -4.53 -22.44
CA ALA A 337 -13.49 -4.63 -23.92
C ALA A 337 -12.09 -4.51 -24.55
N GLU A 338 -11.24 -3.65 -24.00
CA GLU A 338 -9.88 -3.38 -24.44
C GLU A 338 -8.85 -4.30 -23.78
N ARG A 339 -9.29 -5.25 -22.92
CA ARG A 339 -8.41 -6.28 -22.31
C ARG A 339 -7.29 -5.68 -21.44
N TRP A 340 -7.67 -4.85 -20.47
CA TRP A 340 -6.69 -4.28 -19.54
C TRP A 340 -6.20 -5.29 -18.50
N CYS A 341 -6.80 -6.49 -18.41
CA CYS A 341 -6.55 -7.45 -17.36
C CYS A 341 -6.03 -8.81 -17.85
N ASP A 342 -4.96 -9.31 -17.23
CA ASP A 342 -4.56 -10.72 -17.30
C ASP A 342 -5.16 -11.46 -16.09
N VAL A 343 -6.14 -12.33 -16.33
CA VAL A 343 -7.16 -12.71 -15.34
C VAL A 343 -6.76 -13.95 -14.53
N TYR A 344 -6.42 -15.05 -15.21
CA TYR A 344 -6.34 -16.35 -14.55
C TYR A 344 -4.92 -16.74 -14.15
N PRO A 345 -4.76 -17.54 -13.06
CA PRO A 345 -3.48 -18.12 -12.73
C PRO A 345 -3.02 -19.09 -13.83
N LYS A 346 -1.74 -19.06 -14.13
CA LYS A 346 -1.07 -20.00 -15.04
C LYS A 346 0.35 -20.29 -14.55
N GLU A 347 0.94 -21.38 -15.03
CA GLU A 347 2.34 -21.70 -14.72
C GLU A 347 3.26 -20.57 -15.21
N GLY A 348 4.18 -20.17 -14.35
CA GLY A 348 5.14 -19.11 -14.64
C GLY A 348 4.60 -17.68 -14.50
N LYS A 349 3.35 -17.49 -14.10
CA LYS A 349 2.79 -16.18 -13.79
C LYS A 349 3.07 -15.80 -12.33
N VAL A 350 3.40 -14.53 -12.09
CA VAL A 350 3.60 -14.01 -10.74
C VAL A 350 2.33 -14.16 -9.90
N SER A 351 2.46 -14.44 -8.62
CA SER A 351 1.33 -14.57 -7.68
C SER A 351 0.83 -13.20 -7.21
N GLY A 352 -0.38 -13.16 -6.64
CA GLY A 352 -1.00 -11.93 -6.14
C GLY A 352 -1.81 -11.21 -7.21
N ALA A 353 -2.02 -9.91 -7.02
CA ALA A 353 -2.72 -9.01 -7.94
C ALA A 353 -2.08 -7.63 -7.86
N TYR A 354 -2.15 -6.88 -8.95
CA TYR A 354 -1.76 -5.48 -8.99
C TYR A 354 -2.39 -4.74 -10.17
N SER A 355 -2.41 -3.41 -10.07
CA SER A 355 -2.66 -2.49 -11.18
C SER A 355 -1.43 -1.62 -11.42
N THR A 356 -1.11 -1.37 -12.67
CA THR A 356 -0.07 -0.42 -13.11
C THR A 356 -0.60 0.45 -14.23
N SER A 357 -0.07 1.66 -14.39
CA SER A 357 -0.48 2.55 -15.48
C SER A 357 0.66 2.90 -16.40
N VAL A 358 0.31 3.35 -17.58
CA VAL A 358 1.22 3.94 -18.56
C VAL A 358 0.60 5.25 -19.02
N TYR A 359 1.29 6.36 -18.81
CA TYR A 359 0.85 7.67 -19.24
C TYR A 359 0.51 7.69 -20.75
N ASP A 360 -0.58 8.34 -21.14
CA ASP A 360 -1.12 8.37 -22.51
C ASP A 360 -1.53 6.99 -23.10
N VAL A 361 -1.62 5.94 -22.28
CA VAL A 361 -2.15 4.64 -22.69
C VAL A 361 -3.37 4.31 -21.81
N HIS A 362 -3.40 3.19 -21.20
CA HIS A 362 -4.39 2.80 -20.19
C HIS A 362 -3.73 1.96 -19.10
N PRO A 363 -4.37 1.81 -17.95
CA PRO A 363 -3.88 0.91 -16.91
C PRO A 363 -3.92 -0.56 -17.32
N PHE A 364 -3.09 -1.36 -16.65
CA PHE A 364 -3.00 -2.82 -16.83
C PHE A 364 -3.13 -3.49 -15.46
N MET A 365 -3.94 -4.55 -15.40
CA MET A 365 -4.15 -5.33 -14.17
C MET A 365 -3.66 -6.75 -14.33
N LEU A 366 -2.99 -7.27 -13.31
CA LEU A 366 -2.70 -8.70 -13.19
C LEU A 366 -3.52 -9.27 -12.04
N LEU A 367 -4.24 -10.35 -12.29
CA LEU A 367 -5.01 -11.08 -11.30
C LEU A 367 -4.63 -12.58 -11.31
N ASN A 368 -4.98 -13.28 -10.24
CA ASN A 368 -4.98 -14.74 -10.16
C ASN A 368 -6.38 -15.20 -9.72
N PHE A 369 -7.37 -14.95 -10.56
CA PHE A 369 -8.79 -15.11 -10.24
C PHE A 369 -9.21 -16.60 -10.16
N ASN A 370 -9.71 -17.03 -8.99
CA ASN A 370 -10.16 -18.39 -8.69
C ASN A 370 -11.69 -18.48 -8.44
N GLY A 371 -12.40 -17.38 -8.60
CA GLY A 371 -13.85 -17.28 -8.51
C GLY A 371 -14.41 -17.26 -7.08
N THR A 372 -13.63 -16.90 -6.09
CA THR A 372 -14.13 -16.67 -4.73
C THR A 372 -14.75 -15.27 -4.58
N LEU A 373 -15.46 -15.03 -3.49
CA LEU A 373 -15.94 -13.67 -3.17
C LEU A 373 -14.77 -12.71 -2.96
N ASP A 374 -13.67 -13.18 -2.36
CA ASP A 374 -12.46 -12.36 -2.18
C ASP A 374 -11.83 -11.98 -3.52
N ASP A 375 -11.83 -12.88 -4.53
CA ASP A 375 -11.37 -12.53 -5.87
C ASP A 375 -12.26 -11.46 -6.54
N VAL A 376 -13.56 -11.42 -6.24
CA VAL A 376 -14.45 -10.35 -6.71
C VAL A 376 -14.03 -9.02 -6.08
N PHE A 377 -13.75 -8.98 -4.77
CA PHE A 377 -13.24 -7.79 -4.09
C PHE A 377 -11.87 -7.37 -4.64
N THR A 378 -10.97 -8.32 -4.89
CA THR A 378 -9.65 -8.04 -5.50
C THR A 378 -9.79 -7.41 -6.88
N LEU A 379 -10.66 -7.93 -7.77
CA LEU A 379 -10.94 -7.33 -9.07
C LEU A 379 -11.41 -5.87 -8.91
N VAL A 380 -12.31 -5.61 -7.98
CA VAL A 380 -12.87 -4.28 -7.73
C VAL A 380 -11.82 -3.33 -7.14
N HIS A 381 -10.95 -3.85 -6.29
CA HIS A 381 -9.79 -3.14 -5.72
C HIS A 381 -8.83 -2.68 -6.83
N GLU A 382 -8.33 -3.61 -7.64
CA GLU A 382 -7.37 -3.29 -8.71
C GLU A 382 -7.99 -2.37 -9.77
N THR A 383 -9.30 -2.52 -10.01
CA THR A 383 -10.02 -1.57 -10.86
C THR A 383 -10.07 -0.18 -10.24
N GLY A 384 -10.15 -0.04 -8.91
CA GLY A 384 -10.07 1.24 -8.23
C GLY A 384 -8.75 1.96 -8.49
N HIS A 385 -7.62 1.25 -8.40
CA HIS A 385 -6.31 1.77 -8.79
C HIS A 385 -6.28 2.16 -10.28
N SER A 386 -6.77 1.29 -11.16
CA SER A 386 -6.82 1.56 -12.60
C SER A 386 -7.62 2.81 -12.92
N MET A 387 -8.77 3.01 -12.28
CA MET A 387 -9.57 4.21 -12.50
C MET A 387 -8.89 5.46 -11.94
N HIS A 388 -8.25 5.39 -10.77
CA HIS A 388 -7.49 6.51 -10.22
C HIS A 388 -6.38 6.93 -11.19
N SER A 389 -5.57 5.99 -11.64
CA SER A 389 -4.50 6.25 -12.61
C SER A 389 -5.05 6.83 -13.91
N TRP A 390 -6.14 6.25 -14.46
CA TRP A 390 -6.75 6.79 -15.68
C TRP A 390 -7.19 8.26 -15.50
N TYR A 391 -7.92 8.59 -14.43
CA TYR A 391 -8.38 9.96 -14.20
C TYR A 391 -7.21 10.92 -14.00
N SER A 392 -6.16 10.50 -13.31
CA SER A 392 -4.97 11.29 -13.09
C SER A 392 -4.20 11.52 -14.39
N ASP A 393 -3.84 10.46 -15.10
CA ASP A 393 -3.07 10.49 -16.35
C ASP A 393 -3.72 11.36 -17.43
N HIS A 394 -5.07 11.38 -17.47
CA HIS A 394 -5.81 12.16 -18.46
C HIS A 394 -6.17 13.59 -18.00
N SER A 395 -5.79 13.97 -16.80
CA SER A 395 -6.11 15.27 -16.23
C SER A 395 -4.87 16.08 -15.83
N GLN A 396 -3.77 15.40 -15.55
CA GLN A 396 -2.52 16.01 -15.11
C GLN A 396 -1.43 15.90 -16.18
N PRO A 397 -0.49 16.83 -16.23
CA PRO A 397 0.76 16.63 -16.97
C PRO A 397 1.54 15.49 -16.32
N TYR A 398 2.41 14.81 -17.08
CA TYR A 398 3.16 13.64 -16.62
C TYR A 398 3.80 13.81 -15.24
N ILE A 399 4.40 14.97 -14.98
CA ILE A 399 5.08 15.25 -13.70
C ILE A 399 4.17 15.21 -12.45
N TYR A 400 2.85 15.29 -12.64
CA TYR A 400 1.83 15.24 -11.59
C TYR A 400 0.82 14.11 -11.79
N SER A 401 1.03 13.25 -12.77
CA SER A 401 0.07 12.19 -13.09
C SER A 401 0.09 11.03 -12.08
N ASP A 402 1.23 10.78 -11.47
CA ASP A 402 1.33 9.79 -10.39
C ASP A 402 0.75 10.36 -9.08
N TYR A 403 0.50 9.51 -8.11
CA TYR A 403 -0.03 9.89 -6.80
C TYR A 403 0.72 9.16 -5.69
N THR A 404 0.75 9.78 -4.50
CA THR A 404 1.48 9.24 -3.36
C THR A 404 0.84 7.94 -2.85
N LEU A 405 1.65 7.08 -2.24
CA LEU A 405 1.19 5.84 -1.62
C LEU A 405 0.08 6.08 -0.59
N PHE A 406 0.10 7.21 0.11
CA PHE A 406 -0.92 7.61 1.06
C PHE A 406 -2.31 7.75 0.43
N CYS A 407 -2.38 8.17 -0.85
CA CYS A 407 -3.62 8.32 -1.61
C CYS A 407 -3.97 7.06 -2.43
N ALA A 408 -2.98 6.20 -2.71
CA ALA A 408 -3.14 5.08 -3.64
C ALA A 408 -4.27 4.13 -3.23
N GLU A 409 -4.27 3.69 -1.96
CA GLU A 409 -5.25 2.73 -1.45
C GLU A 409 -6.65 3.32 -1.20
N VAL A 410 -6.79 4.65 -1.26
CA VAL A 410 -8.08 5.30 -1.02
C VAL A 410 -9.06 5.00 -2.14
N ALA A 411 -8.60 5.02 -3.40
CA ALA A 411 -9.47 4.75 -4.54
C ALA A 411 -9.87 3.27 -4.64
N SER A 412 -8.91 2.36 -4.45
CA SER A 412 -9.14 0.92 -4.46
C SER A 412 -10.10 0.49 -3.35
N THR A 413 -9.85 0.93 -2.13
CA THR A 413 -10.70 0.61 -0.96
C THR A 413 -12.07 1.30 -1.06
N THR A 414 -12.18 2.51 -1.66
CA THR A 414 -13.49 3.13 -1.91
C THR A 414 -14.34 2.26 -2.84
N ASN A 415 -13.75 1.70 -3.89
CA ASN A 415 -14.46 0.77 -4.77
C ASN A 415 -14.91 -0.49 -4.04
N GLU A 416 -14.08 -1.05 -3.15
CA GLU A 416 -14.48 -2.18 -2.31
C GLU A 416 -15.66 -1.82 -1.40
N MET A 417 -15.66 -0.63 -0.80
CA MET A 417 -16.78 -0.16 0.03
C MET A 417 -18.06 -0.01 -0.79
N LEU A 418 -17.98 0.50 -2.02
CA LEU A 418 -19.14 0.58 -2.91
C LEU A 418 -19.67 -0.81 -3.26
N LEU A 419 -18.78 -1.79 -3.52
CA LEU A 419 -19.18 -3.19 -3.75
C LEU A 419 -19.83 -3.78 -2.51
N TYR A 420 -19.23 -3.62 -1.34
CA TYR A 420 -19.79 -4.10 -0.07
C TYR A 420 -21.21 -3.58 0.14
N HIS A 421 -21.41 -2.28 0.02
CA HIS A 421 -22.74 -1.67 0.17
C HIS A 421 -23.72 -2.17 -0.87
N TYR A 422 -23.30 -2.28 -2.14
CA TYR A 422 -24.16 -2.81 -3.20
C TYR A 422 -24.60 -4.25 -2.88
N LEU A 423 -23.68 -5.12 -2.50
CA LEU A 423 -23.98 -6.50 -2.16
C LEU A 423 -24.90 -6.60 -0.95
N LEU A 424 -24.66 -5.78 0.09
CA LEU A 424 -25.49 -5.75 1.31
C LEU A 424 -26.92 -5.29 1.03
N ASP A 425 -27.08 -4.23 0.22
CA ASP A 425 -28.39 -3.68 -0.17
C ASP A 425 -29.18 -4.68 -1.05
N HIS A 426 -28.50 -5.59 -1.78
CA HIS A 426 -29.11 -6.56 -2.70
C HIS A 426 -29.07 -8.01 -2.20
N ALA A 427 -28.62 -8.24 -0.99
CA ALA A 427 -28.54 -9.58 -0.40
C ALA A 427 -29.93 -10.24 -0.33
N GLN A 428 -30.02 -11.48 -0.85
CA GLN A 428 -31.28 -12.19 -1.01
C GLN A 428 -31.69 -13.00 0.21
N SER A 429 -30.77 -13.21 1.14
CA SER A 429 -31.03 -14.00 2.35
C SER A 429 -30.37 -13.37 3.57
N LYS A 430 -30.82 -13.81 4.76
CA LYS A 430 -30.21 -13.47 6.03
C LYS A 430 -28.74 -13.96 6.08
N GLU A 431 -28.51 -15.15 5.57
CA GLU A 431 -27.20 -15.80 5.55
C GLU A 431 -26.19 -14.99 4.71
N GLU A 432 -26.59 -14.51 3.52
CA GLU A 432 -25.75 -13.63 2.71
C GLU A 432 -25.40 -12.33 3.45
N LYS A 433 -26.37 -11.69 4.11
CA LYS A 433 -26.12 -10.49 4.92
C LYS A 433 -25.11 -10.75 6.03
N VAL A 434 -25.28 -11.86 6.76
CA VAL A 434 -24.39 -12.24 7.86
C VAL A 434 -22.95 -12.46 7.36
N VAL A 435 -22.77 -13.09 6.21
CA VAL A 435 -21.44 -13.28 5.59
C VAL A 435 -20.80 -11.94 5.26
N LEU A 436 -21.53 -11.03 4.59
CA LEU A 436 -21.02 -9.72 4.20
C LEU A 436 -20.67 -8.83 5.39
N LEU A 437 -21.55 -8.77 6.39
CA LEU A 437 -21.30 -8.00 7.63
C LEU A 437 -20.08 -8.55 8.38
N SER A 438 -19.96 -9.88 8.46
CA SER A 438 -18.82 -10.53 9.13
C SER A 438 -17.51 -10.24 8.40
N LYS A 439 -17.51 -10.29 7.04
CA LYS A 439 -16.36 -9.93 6.23
C LYS A 439 -15.93 -8.49 6.49
N HIS A 440 -16.85 -7.55 6.42
CA HIS A 440 -16.55 -6.12 6.63
C HIS A 440 -15.96 -5.85 8.02
N LEU A 441 -16.49 -6.48 9.06
CA LEU A 441 -15.93 -6.38 10.42
C LEU A 441 -14.50 -6.97 10.49
N ASP A 442 -14.25 -8.10 9.81
CA ASP A 442 -12.91 -8.70 9.78
C ASP A 442 -11.92 -7.88 8.95
N ASP A 443 -12.35 -7.24 7.87
CA ASP A 443 -11.54 -6.32 7.06
C ASP A 443 -11.12 -5.10 7.90
N ILE A 444 -12.06 -4.45 8.60
CA ILE A 444 -11.73 -3.33 9.51
C ILE A 444 -10.86 -3.81 10.68
N ARG A 445 -11.11 -4.99 11.24
CA ARG A 445 -10.26 -5.57 12.29
C ARG A 445 -8.80 -5.71 11.82
N SER A 446 -8.58 -6.21 10.61
CA SER A 446 -7.24 -6.52 10.09
C SER A 446 -6.52 -5.30 9.51
N THR A 447 -7.25 -4.39 8.86
CA THR A 447 -6.67 -3.25 8.14
C THR A 447 -6.69 -1.96 8.95
N PHE A 448 -7.63 -1.81 9.86
CA PHE A 448 -7.70 -0.62 10.72
C PHE A 448 -7.15 -0.89 12.13
N TYR A 449 -7.82 -1.74 12.93
CA TYR A 449 -7.39 -1.94 14.32
C TYR A 449 -6.00 -2.57 14.43
N ARG A 450 -5.75 -3.64 13.71
CA ARG A 450 -4.47 -4.35 13.77
C ARG A 450 -3.31 -3.50 13.25
N GLN A 451 -3.51 -2.75 12.17
CA GLN A 451 -2.46 -1.88 11.65
C GLN A 451 -2.19 -0.68 12.59
N THR A 452 -3.22 -0.16 13.26
CA THR A 452 -3.03 0.84 14.31
C THR A 452 -2.23 0.28 15.50
N MET A 453 -2.47 -1.00 15.88
CA MET A 453 -1.66 -1.65 16.92
C MET A 453 -0.19 -1.77 16.52
N PHE A 454 0.11 -2.06 15.26
CA PHE A 454 1.47 -2.09 14.74
C PHE A 454 2.09 -0.69 14.71
N ALA A 455 1.36 0.32 14.27
CA ALA A 455 1.81 1.70 14.32
C ALA A 455 2.09 2.16 15.78
N ASP A 456 1.26 1.74 16.72
CA ASP A 456 1.45 1.98 18.15
C ASP A 456 2.75 1.33 18.68
N PHE A 457 3.05 0.11 18.25
CA PHE A 457 4.30 -0.57 18.60
C PHE A 457 5.52 0.16 18.03
N GLU A 458 5.46 0.55 16.76
CA GLU A 458 6.53 1.34 16.12
C GLU A 458 6.80 2.66 16.84
N ASP A 459 5.76 3.43 17.12
CA ASP A 459 5.86 4.71 17.80
C ASP A 459 6.51 4.58 19.20
N GLN A 460 6.08 3.57 19.97
CA GLN A 460 6.65 3.33 21.30
C GLN A 460 8.12 2.91 21.24
N THR A 461 8.48 2.04 20.31
CA THR A 461 9.87 1.52 20.20
C THR A 461 10.84 2.58 19.72
N HIS A 462 10.46 3.40 18.74
CA HIS A 462 11.27 4.52 18.27
C HIS A 462 11.46 5.58 19.38
N LYS A 463 10.38 5.96 20.07
CA LYS A 463 10.45 6.91 21.21
C LYS A 463 11.39 6.43 22.32
N LEU A 464 11.39 5.14 22.66
CA LEU A 464 12.31 4.60 23.65
C LEU A 464 13.78 4.77 23.21
N VAL A 465 14.09 4.46 21.95
CA VAL A 465 15.45 4.59 21.42
C VAL A 465 15.89 6.05 21.37
N GLU A 466 15.04 6.95 20.95
CA GLU A 466 15.29 8.39 20.92
C GLU A 466 15.54 8.97 22.33
N GLN A 467 14.93 8.37 23.35
CA GLN A 467 15.17 8.66 24.77
C GLN A 467 16.42 7.96 25.34
N GLY A 468 17.19 7.25 24.51
CA GLY A 468 18.41 6.53 24.92
C GLY A 468 18.16 5.20 25.63
N GLN A 469 16.94 4.65 25.56
CA GLN A 469 16.59 3.37 26.17
C GLN A 469 16.85 2.21 25.19
N PRO A 470 17.39 1.06 25.66
CA PRO A 470 17.63 -0.09 24.80
C PRO A 470 16.35 -0.89 24.56
N LEU A 471 16.20 -1.41 23.34
CA LEU A 471 15.16 -2.37 23.00
C LEU A 471 15.65 -3.80 23.27
N LEU A 472 15.39 -4.29 24.48
CA LEU A 472 15.67 -5.67 24.84
C LEU A 472 14.49 -6.59 24.44
N PRO A 473 14.72 -7.91 24.23
CA PRO A 473 13.65 -8.84 23.83
C PRO A 473 12.43 -8.80 24.74
N ASN A 474 12.63 -8.75 26.05
CA ASN A 474 11.53 -8.68 27.02
C ASN A 474 10.78 -7.35 26.95
N VAL A 475 11.43 -6.24 26.62
CA VAL A 475 10.80 -4.92 26.46
C VAL A 475 9.87 -4.96 25.23
N LEU A 476 10.39 -5.41 24.09
CA LEU A 476 9.62 -5.52 22.84
C LEU A 476 8.42 -6.46 22.99
N CYS A 477 8.64 -7.63 23.58
CA CYS A 477 7.58 -8.60 23.82
C CYS A 477 6.50 -8.05 24.77
N GLU A 478 6.87 -7.33 25.81
CA GLU A 478 5.91 -6.76 26.78
C GLU A 478 5.11 -5.61 26.17
N ILE A 479 5.74 -4.73 25.38
CA ILE A 479 5.03 -3.67 24.64
C ILE A 479 3.99 -4.30 23.73
N HIS A 480 4.36 -5.28 22.90
CA HIS A 480 3.43 -5.91 21.96
C HIS A 480 2.30 -6.65 22.68
N ARG A 481 2.64 -7.42 23.74
CA ARG A 481 1.63 -8.11 24.54
C ARG A 481 0.64 -7.15 25.17
N LYS A 482 1.13 -6.03 25.72
CA LYS A 482 0.28 -5.00 26.35
C LYS A 482 -0.63 -4.33 25.35
N ILE A 483 -0.13 -3.94 24.17
CA ILE A 483 -0.96 -3.38 23.09
C ILE A 483 -2.08 -4.35 22.73
N ASN A 484 -1.76 -5.64 22.52
CA ASN A 484 -2.80 -6.64 22.24
C ASN A 484 -3.85 -6.73 23.38
N ALA A 485 -3.41 -6.77 24.63
CA ALA A 485 -4.33 -6.82 25.77
C ALA A 485 -5.23 -5.58 25.86
N ASP A 486 -4.67 -4.39 25.65
CA ASP A 486 -5.40 -3.12 25.75
C ASP A 486 -6.45 -2.97 24.62
N TYR A 487 -6.11 -3.34 23.38
CA TYR A 487 -7.01 -3.20 22.25
C TYR A 487 -8.09 -4.29 22.21
N TYR A 488 -7.70 -5.56 22.34
CA TYR A 488 -8.64 -6.69 22.29
C TYR A 488 -9.49 -6.83 23.56
N GLY A 489 -9.01 -6.33 24.67
CA GLY A 489 -9.75 -6.30 25.94
C GLY A 489 -9.76 -7.61 26.73
N PRO A 490 -10.63 -7.71 27.75
CA PRO A 490 -10.60 -8.78 28.74
C PRO A 490 -10.99 -10.16 28.18
N ASP A 491 -11.74 -10.21 27.09
CA ASP A 491 -12.22 -11.43 26.45
C ASP A 491 -11.19 -12.05 25.48
N PHE A 492 -9.97 -11.46 25.42
CA PHE A 492 -8.84 -11.95 24.65
C PHE A 492 -7.69 -12.41 25.55
N GLY A 493 -7.08 -13.54 25.19
CA GLY A 493 -5.92 -14.11 25.87
C GLY A 493 -4.62 -13.61 25.28
N ALA A 494 -4.04 -12.57 25.87
CA ALA A 494 -2.70 -12.11 25.51
C ALA A 494 -1.63 -12.98 26.19
N ASP A 495 -1.37 -14.17 25.62
CA ASP A 495 -0.43 -15.16 26.14
C ASP A 495 1.04 -14.84 25.79
N GLN A 496 1.94 -15.77 26.14
CA GLN A 496 3.36 -15.60 25.81
C GLN A 496 3.65 -15.65 24.30
N TYR A 497 2.87 -16.40 23.51
CA TYR A 497 3.13 -16.55 22.09
C TYR A 497 2.79 -15.29 21.31
N ILE A 498 1.66 -14.64 21.65
CA ILE A 498 1.32 -13.35 21.01
C ILE A 498 2.40 -12.30 21.27
N SER A 499 3.15 -12.38 22.37
CA SER A 499 4.23 -11.44 22.65
C SER A 499 5.37 -11.49 21.62
N TYR A 500 5.51 -12.61 20.90
CA TYR A 500 6.52 -12.78 19.84
C TYR A 500 6.03 -12.31 18.46
N GLU A 501 4.76 -11.97 18.31
CA GLU A 501 4.18 -11.70 16.99
C GLU A 501 4.81 -10.52 16.26
N TRP A 502 5.27 -9.49 16.98
CA TRP A 502 5.97 -8.37 16.38
C TRP A 502 7.19 -8.83 15.55
N ALA A 503 7.86 -9.91 15.98
CA ALA A 503 9.04 -10.45 15.32
C ALA A 503 8.76 -11.07 13.94
N ARG A 504 7.50 -11.34 13.60
CA ARG A 504 7.10 -11.88 12.29
C ARG A 504 6.59 -10.82 11.31
N ILE A 505 6.63 -9.53 11.68
CA ILE A 505 6.08 -8.45 10.85
C ILE A 505 7.22 -7.79 10.05
N PRO A 506 7.42 -8.13 8.76
CA PRO A 506 8.51 -7.59 7.96
C PRO A 506 8.37 -6.07 7.73
N HIS A 507 7.14 -5.55 7.79
CA HIS A 507 6.87 -4.12 7.61
C HIS A 507 7.59 -3.23 8.63
N PHE A 508 7.98 -3.75 9.79
CA PHE A 508 8.76 -2.99 10.77
C PHE A 508 10.19 -2.68 10.31
N TYR A 509 10.65 -3.30 9.23
CA TYR A 509 11.90 -2.93 8.55
C TYR A 509 11.74 -1.77 7.55
N ARG A 510 10.53 -1.22 7.44
CA ARG A 510 10.19 -0.02 6.69
C ARG A 510 9.48 0.95 7.63
N ALA A 511 10.26 1.81 8.27
CA ALA A 511 9.80 2.65 9.39
C ALA A 511 8.58 3.53 9.05
N PHE A 512 7.60 3.51 9.94
CA PHE A 512 6.36 4.31 9.85
C PHE A 512 5.57 4.12 8.55
N TYR A 513 5.55 2.89 8.05
CA TYR A 513 4.77 2.55 6.86
C TYR A 513 3.34 2.11 7.19
N VAL A 514 3.16 1.28 8.23
CA VAL A 514 1.92 0.52 8.46
C VAL A 514 0.70 1.37 8.83
N TYR A 515 0.88 2.57 9.36
CA TYR A 515 -0.24 3.45 9.69
C TYR A 515 -1.08 3.83 8.46
N GLN A 516 -0.47 3.82 7.27
CA GLN A 516 -1.13 4.18 6.01
C GLN A 516 -2.28 3.23 5.66
N TYR A 517 -2.22 1.97 6.08
CA TYR A 517 -3.34 1.05 5.93
C TYR A 517 -4.57 1.52 6.71
N ALA A 518 -4.39 1.92 7.97
CA ALA A 518 -5.48 2.38 8.82
C ALA A 518 -6.05 3.73 8.36
N THR A 519 -5.20 4.66 7.93
CA THR A 519 -5.64 5.96 7.40
C THR A 519 -6.30 5.81 6.03
N GLY A 520 -5.79 4.93 5.17
CA GLY A 520 -6.35 4.66 3.84
C GLY A 520 -7.77 4.10 3.91
N ILE A 521 -7.99 3.04 4.70
CA ILE A 521 -9.35 2.49 4.88
C ILE A 521 -10.29 3.50 5.54
N SER A 522 -9.80 4.32 6.48
CA SER A 522 -10.63 5.35 7.11
C SER A 522 -11.06 6.44 6.11
N ALA A 523 -10.16 6.88 5.25
CA ALA A 523 -10.50 7.82 4.19
C ALA A 523 -11.51 7.21 3.21
N ALA A 524 -11.31 5.96 2.80
CA ALA A 524 -12.20 5.26 1.86
C ALA A 524 -13.62 5.06 2.44
N ILE A 525 -13.76 4.63 3.69
CA ILE A 525 -15.06 4.51 4.38
C ILE A 525 -15.75 5.88 4.44
N ALA A 526 -15.02 6.93 4.82
CA ALA A 526 -15.58 8.27 4.89
C ALA A 526 -16.06 8.76 3.51
N ILE A 527 -15.29 8.53 2.44
CA ILE A 527 -15.66 8.89 1.06
C ILE A 527 -16.89 8.09 0.61
N ALA A 528 -16.91 6.76 0.77
CA ALA A 528 -18.03 5.92 0.36
C ALA A 528 -19.32 6.31 1.10
N ASN A 529 -19.25 6.58 2.39
CA ASN A 529 -20.38 7.05 3.18
C ASN A 529 -20.88 8.44 2.74
N ARG A 530 -19.96 9.37 2.39
CA ARG A 530 -20.32 10.66 1.81
C ARG A 530 -21.02 10.50 0.46
N ILE A 531 -20.51 9.65 -0.43
CA ILE A 531 -21.12 9.36 -1.74
C ILE A 531 -22.55 8.84 -1.54
N ARG A 532 -22.78 7.89 -0.66
CA ARG A 532 -24.13 7.36 -0.37
C ARG A 532 -25.06 8.40 0.24
N LYS A 533 -24.56 9.28 1.07
CA LYS A 533 -25.35 10.28 1.82
C LYS A 533 -25.65 11.54 1.01
N LEU A 534 -24.67 12.05 0.27
CA LEU A 534 -24.72 13.35 -0.40
C LEU A 534 -24.91 13.27 -1.92
N GLY A 535 -24.76 12.07 -2.50
CA GLY A 535 -24.97 11.83 -3.93
C GLY A 535 -24.02 12.65 -4.81
N ALA A 536 -24.58 13.32 -5.82
CA ALA A 536 -23.85 13.99 -6.90
C ALA A 536 -22.71 14.91 -6.42
N THR A 537 -22.88 15.66 -5.35
CA THR A 537 -21.85 16.56 -4.83
C THR A 537 -20.60 15.79 -4.37
N ALA A 538 -20.79 14.73 -3.57
CA ALA A 538 -19.67 13.93 -3.07
C ALA A 538 -19.03 13.10 -4.19
N ILE A 539 -19.79 12.69 -5.20
CA ILE A 539 -19.26 12.00 -6.39
C ILE A 539 -18.33 12.92 -7.17
N GLU A 540 -18.73 14.18 -7.41
CA GLU A 540 -17.89 15.15 -8.10
C GLU A 540 -16.63 15.51 -7.29
N ASP A 541 -16.75 15.66 -5.97
CA ASP A 541 -15.59 15.88 -5.08
C ASP A 541 -14.61 14.69 -5.17
N TYR A 542 -15.12 13.47 -5.14
CA TYR A 542 -14.30 12.26 -5.29
C TYR A 542 -13.62 12.18 -6.66
N LYS A 543 -14.35 12.46 -7.76
CA LYS A 543 -13.76 12.49 -9.10
C LYS A 543 -12.73 13.60 -9.27
N LYS A 544 -12.89 14.74 -8.61
CA LYS A 544 -11.85 15.77 -8.58
C LYS A 544 -10.58 15.25 -7.91
N PHE A 545 -10.73 14.57 -6.77
CA PHE A 545 -9.59 13.90 -6.12
C PHE A 545 -8.90 12.92 -7.06
N LEU A 546 -9.63 12.04 -7.75
CA LEU A 546 -9.06 11.08 -8.71
C LEU A 546 -8.30 11.76 -9.87
N ARG A 547 -8.70 12.98 -10.26
CA ARG A 547 -8.05 13.78 -11.33
C ARG A 547 -6.85 14.56 -10.86
N SER A 548 -6.59 14.61 -9.57
CA SER A 548 -5.60 15.55 -9.03
C SER A 548 -4.17 15.02 -9.05
N GLY A 549 -3.95 13.71 -9.18
CA GLY A 549 -2.62 13.10 -9.14
C GLY A 549 -1.83 13.56 -7.91
N SER A 550 -0.62 14.08 -8.12
CA SER A 550 0.22 14.72 -7.10
C SER A 550 0.34 16.23 -7.28
N SER A 551 -0.72 16.89 -7.74
CA SER A 551 -0.73 18.35 -7.93
C SER A 551 -0.75 19.16 -6.63
N ASP A 552 -0.92 18.50 -5.49
CA ASP A 552 -0.87 19.05 -4.12
C ASP A 552 -0.48 17.94 -3.13
N HIS A 553 -0.27 18.31 -1.86
CA HIS A 553 0.08 17.37 -0.81
C HIS A 553 -1.08 16.42 -0.46
N PRO A 554 -0.80 15.18 0.00
CA PRO A 554 -1.82 14.13 0.16
C PRO A 554 -3.03 14.51 1.02
N ILE A 555 -2.79 15.26 2.11
CA ILE A 555 -3.88 15.70 3.00
C ILE A 555 -4.79 16.71 2.32
N GLU A 556 -4.23 17.65 1.55
CA GLU A 556 -5.00 18.65 0.81
C GLU A 556 -5.80 17.97 -0.33
N LEU A 557 -5.20 16.97 -1.00
CA LEU A 557 -5.90 16.17 -2.01
C LEU A 557 -7.11 15.43 -1.43
N LEU A 558 -6.98 14.83 -0.24
CA LEU A 558 -8.10 14.16 0.42
C LEU A 558 -9.19 15.13 0.89
N LYS A 559 -8.82 16.37 1.24
CA LYS A 559 -9.80 17.43 1.53
C LYS A 559 -10.67 17.78 0.32
N ILE A 560 -10.16 17.61 -0.92
CA ILE A 560 -10.96 17.74 -2.14
C ILE A 560 -12.11 16.72 -2.14
N ALA A 561 -11.84 15.46 -1.74
CA ALA A 561 -12.86 14.43 -1.55
C ALA A 561 -13.73 14.66 -0.29
N GLY A 562 -13.48 15.72 0.47
CA GLY A 562 -14.19 16.10 1.68
C GLY A 562 -13.77 15.33 2.93
N VAL A 563 -12.53 14.81 2.96
CA VAL A 563 -11.98 14.05 4.07
C VAL A 563 -10.70 14.72 4.57
N ASP A 564 -10.72 15.23 5.79
CA ASP A 564 -9.55 15.83 6.43
C ASP A 564 -8.89 14.83 7.39
N MET A 565 -7.83 14.17 6.93
CA MET A 565 -7.10 13.18 7.73
C MET A 565 -6.27 13.79 8.87
N ALA A 566 -6.05 15.11 8.88
CA ALA A 566 -5.45 15.80 10.02
C ALA A 566 -6.43 15.96 11.20
N SER A 567 -7.73 15.70 10.97
CA SER A 567 -8.74 15.67 12.04
C SER A 567 -9.00 14.23 12.51
N PRO A 568 -9.50 14.00 13.74
CA PRO A 568 -9.89 12.67 14.19
C PRO A 568 -11.17 12.12 13.53
N GLN A 569 -11.90 12.95 12.76
CA GLN A 569 -13.24 12.59 12.28
C GLN A 569 -13.27 11.34 11.39
N PRO A 570 -12.39 11.15 10.39
CA PRO A 570 -12.41 9.95 9.55
C PRO A 570 -12.16 8.66 10.35
N ILE A 571 -11.35 8.75 11.40
CA ILE A 571 -11.08 7.63 12.32
C ILE A 571 -12.35 7.31 13.15
N LEU A 572 -13.03 8.34 13.66
CA LEU A 572 -14.30 8.18 14.37
C LEU A 572 -15.40 7.63 13.48
N ASP A 573 -15.47 8.07 12.21
CA ASP A 573 -16.43 7.56 11.23
C ASP A 573 -16.22 6.06 10.98
N THR A 574 -14.97 5.59 10.90
CA THR A 574 -14.63 4.17 10.77
C THR A 574 -15.06 3.36 12.00
N ILE A 575 -14.82 3.88 13.19
CA ILE A 575 -15.23 3.23 14.44
C ILE A 575 -16.75 3.16 14.53
N GLU A 576 -17.46 4.19 14.12
CA GLU A 576 -18.93 4.21 14.09
C GLU A 576 -19.48 3.26 13.03
N ASP A 577 -18.90 3.20 11.83
CA ASP A 577 -19.25 2.23 10.79
C ASP A 577 -19.10 0.79 11.30
N PHE A 578 -17.98 0.49 11.96
CA PHE A 578 -17.74 -0.80 12.61
C PHE A 578 -18.83 -1.11 13.67
N ASN A 579 -19.16 -0.14 14.52
CA ASN A 579 -20.15 -0.29 15.57
C ASN A 579 -21.57 -0.52 15.04
N GLN A 580 -21.95 0.19 13.97
CA GLN A 580 -23.25 0.02 13.29
C GLN A 580 -23.34 -1.34 12.61
N THR A 581 -22.30 -1.75 11.87
CA THR A 581 -22.18 -3.06 11.23
C THR A 581 -22.29 -4.20 12.27
N LEU A 582 -21.59 -4.06 13.40
CA LEU A 582 -21.66 -5.02 14.51
C LEU A 582 -23.08 -5.11 15.09
N ALA A 583 -23.74 -3.97 15.30
CA ALA A 583 -25.10 -3.95 15.83
C ALA A 583 -26.12 -4.56 14.84
N GLU A 584 -25.91 -4.43 13.53
CA GLU A 584 -26.72 -5.09 12.51
C GLU A 584 -26.49 -6.60 12.50
N LEU A 585 -25.23 -7.03 12.54
CA LEU A 585 -24.88 -8.46 12.64
C LEU A 585 -25.52 -9.11 13.88
N GLU A 586 -25.43 -8.48 15.05
CA GLU A 586 -26.02 -9.02 16.30
C GLU A 586 -27.56 -9.18 16.24
N LYS A 587 -28.27 -8.32 15.49
CA LYS A 587 -29.71 -8.46 15.28
C LYS A 587 -30.06 -9.64 14.38
N LEU A 588 -29.17 -10.01 13.49
CA LEU A 588 -29.37 -11.11 12.56
C LEU A 588 -28.96 -12.47 13.15
N LEU A 589 -28.09 -12.51 14.13
CA LEU A 589 -27.66 -13.74 14.82
C LEU A 589 -28.61 -14.11 15.96
#